data_8eaf91861e00c0e9ae6071003135cbb5
#
_entry.id   8eaf91861e00c0e9ae6071003135cbb5
#
_cell.length_a   1.000
_cell.length_b   1.000
_cell.length_c   1.000
_cell.angle_alpha   90.00
_cell.angle_beta   90.00
_cell.angle_gamma   90.00
#
_symmetry.space_group_name_H-M   'P 1'
#
loop_
_entity.id
_entity.type
_entity.pdbx_description
1 polymer ?
#
loop_
_entity_poly.entity_id
_entity_poly.type
_entity_poly.pdbx_seq_one_letter_code
_entity_poly.pdbx_strand_id
1 'polypeptide(L)'
;MSTSDTIFNRLAWLCSRREYCSSGIMDLLRRKGVEGKEAAAVLERLRAERYVDDARYARAFARDKAHLAGWGSRKIAYALASKGIPAETVKEALSEVEDGESTRRMEEVIRGKWRSVKAATPQERRVKVLRFALSRGYDYAAVMKVVSSLECPKF
;
A
#
# COMPACT_ATOMS: atom_id res chain seq x y z
N MET A 1 -34.50 15.33 -7.01
CA MET A 1 -33.35 14.43 -7.19
C MET A 1 -33.72 13.01 -6.81
N SER A 2 -33.28 12.03 -7.61
CA SER A 2 -33.49 10.64 -7.26
C SER A 2 -32.60 10.25 -6.09
N THR A 3 -32.93 9.13 -5.43
CA THR A 3 -32.11 8.57 -4.36
C THR A 3 -30.69 8.25 -4.89
N SER A 4 -30.59 7.73 -6.12
CA SER A 4 -29.31 7.44 -6.76
C SER A 4 -28.46 8.69 -6.95
N ASP A 5 -29.08 9.81 -7.34
CA ASP A 5 -28.35 11.08 -7.48
C ASP A 5 -27.83 11.58 -6.14
N THR A 6 -28.63 11.45 -5.10
CA THR A 6 -28.23 11.84 -3.74
C THR A 6 -27.03 11.03 -3.26
N ILE A 7 -27.08 9.70 -3.47
CA ILE A 7 -26.00 8.79 -3.11
C ILE A 7 -24.74 9.11 -3.91
N PHE A 8 -24.87 9.29 -5.22
CA PHE A 8 -23.76 9.65 -6.09
C PHE A 8 -23.09 10.94 -5.63
N ASN A 9 -23.88 11.98 -5.39
CA ASN A 9 -23.36 13.29 -4.96
C ASN A 9 -22.59 13.20 -3.66
N ARG A 10 -23.08 12.42 -2.70
CA ARG A 10 -22.38 12.23 -1.43
C ARG A 10 -21.08 11.49 -1.61
N LEU A 11 -21.07 10.42 -2.40
CA LEU A 11 -19.85 9.66 -2.66
C LEU A 11 -18.83 10.47 -3.48
N ALA A 12 -19.31 11.28 -4.45
CA ALA A 12 -18.43 12.16 -5.20
C ALA A 12 -17.76 13.18 -4.28
N TRP A 13 -18.51 13.71 -3.31
CA TRP A 13 -17.93 14.61 -2.30
C TRP A 13 -16.84 13.91 -1.48
N LEU A 14 -17.11 12.69 -1.01
CA LEU A 14 -16.11 11.91 -0.27
C LEU A 14 -14.85 11.67 -1.10
N CYS A 15 -15.03 11.32 -2.37
CA CYS A 15 -13.91 11.07 -3.29
C CYS A 15 -13.09 12.34 -3.57
N SER A 16 -13.69 13.51 -3.45
CA SER A 16 -12.96 14.78 -3.60
C SER A 16 -12.04 15.06 -2.39
N ARG A 17 -12.29 14.38 -1.28
CA ARG A 17 -11.53 14.57 -0.03
C ARG A 17 -10.36 13.61 0.09
N ARG A 18 -10.47 12.43 -0.48
CA ARG A 18 -9.40 11.42 -0.50
C ARG A 18 -9.67 10.39 -1.57
N GLU A 19 -8.67 9.60 -1.89
CA GLU A 19 -8.84 8.51 -2.86
C GLU A 19 -9.60 7.33 -2.25
N TYR A 20 -10.49 6.75 -3.05
CA TYR A 20 -11.19 5.51 -2.76
C TYR A 20 -11.02 4.56 -3.93
N CYS A 21 -10.84 3.27 -3.66
CA CYS A 21 -10.85 2.26 -4.71
C CYS A 21 -12.28 1.75 -4.93
N SER A 22 -12.49 1.05 -6.04
CA SER A 22 -13.80 0.51 -6.40
C SER A 22 -14.39 -0.36 -5.28
N SER A 23 -13.61 -1.27 -4.71
CA SER A 23 -14.10 -2.13 -3.62
C SER A 23 -14.46 -1.34 -2.38
N GLY A 24 -13.72 -0.28 -2.07
CA GLY A 24 -14.05 0.61 -0.95
C GLY A 24 -15.37 1.31 -1.14
N ILE A 25 -15.66 1.78 -2.35
CA ILE A 25 -16.94 2.39 -2.69
C ILE A 25 -18.09 1.36 -2.58
N MET A 26 -17.88 0.14 -3.07
CA MET A 26 -18.89 -0.91 -2.96
C MET A 26 -19.21 -1.26 -1.51
N ASP A 27 -18.19 -1.24 -0.65
CA ASP A 27 -18.39 -1.45 0.79
C ASP A 27 -19.23 -0.34 1.42
N LEU A 28 -18.96 0.92 1.05
CA LEU A 28 -19.75 2.05 1.52
C LEU A 28 -21.21 1.96 1.06
N LEU A 29 -21.43 1.57 -0.19
CA LEU A 29 -22.77 1.38 -0.75
C LEU A 29 -23.51 0.29 0.00
N ARG A 30 -22.85 -0.83 0.26
CA ARG A 30 -23.45 -1.95 1.01
C ARG A 30 -23.87 -1.51 2.41
N ARG A 31 -23.06 -0.75 3.11
CA ARG A 31 -23.38 -0.23 4.43
C ARG A 31 -24.60 0.68 4.43
N LYS A 32 -24.91 1.30 3.29
CA LYS A 32 -26.07 2.16 3.13
C LYS A 32 -27.28 1.39 2.56
N GLY A 33 -27.16 0.08 2.43
CA GLY A 33 -28.24 -0.76 1.91
C GLY A 33 -28.38 -0.71 0.40
N VAL A 34 -27.39 -0.21 -0.33
CA VAL A 34 -27.40 -0.13 -1.79
C VAL A 34 -26.62 -1.32 -2.34
N GLU A 35 -27.30 -2.19 -3.08
CA GLU A 35 -26.72 -3.44 -3.59
C GLU A 35 -27.09 -3.68 -5.05
N GLY A 36 -26.48 -4.69 -5.65
CA GLY A 36 -26.82 -5.18 -6.98
C GLY A 36 -26.60 -4.15 -8.07
N LYS A 37 -27.57 -4.07 -8.97
CA LYS A 37 -27.49 -3.20 -10.15
C LYS A 37 -27.40 -1.73 -9.80
N GLU A 38 -28.09 -1.32 -8.74
CA GLU A 38 -28.06 0.08 -8.29
C GLU A 38 -26.67 0.47 -7.83
N ALA A 39 -26.03 -0.37 -7.02
CA ALA A 39 -24.67 -0.14 -6.55
C ALA A 39 -23.69 -0.11 -7.72
N ALA A 40 -23.80 -1.05 -8.65
CA ALA A 40 -22.95 -1.11 -9.84
C ALA A 40 -23.09 0.14 -10.71
N ALA A 41 -24.31 0.65 -10.84
CA ALA A 41 -24.56 1.87 -11.63
C ALA A 41 -23.93 3.12 -10.99
N VAL A 42 -24.02 3.24 -9.67
CA VAL A 42 -23.40 4.35 -8.95
C VAL A 42 -21.87 4.31 -9.08
N LEU A 43 -21.28 3.12 -8.90
CA LEU A 43 -19.84 2.94 -9.06
C LEU A 43 -19.39 3.30 -10.48
N GLU A 44 -20.10 2.80 -11.49
CA GLU A 44 -19.75 3.06 -12.90
C GLU A 44 -19.80 4.56 -13.20
N ARG A 45 -20.78 5.25 -12.66
CA ARG A 45 -20.88 6.72 -12.84
C ARG A 45 -19.70 7.43 -12.18
N LEU A 46 -19.30 7.01 -10.96
CA LEU A 46 -18.14 7.58 -10.28
C LEU A 46 -16.87 7.35 -11.09
N ARG A 47 -16.73 6.17 -11.70
CA ARG A 47 -15.58 5.85 -12.54
C ARG A 47 -15.57 6.65 -13.83
N ALA A 48 -16.73 6.77 -14.48
CA ALA A 48 -16.87 7.52 -15.73
C ALA A 48 -16.54 9.00 -15.53
N GLU A 49 -16.89 9.58 -14.40
CA GLU A 49 -16.60 10.96 -14.05
C GLU A 49 -15.28 11.13 -13.31
N ARG A 50 -14.49 10.07 -13.23
CA ARG A 50 -13.13 10.06 -12.66
C ARG A 50 -13.03 10.38 -11.16
N TYR A 51 -14.10 10.23 -10.44
CA TYR A 51 -14.05 10.29 -8.98
C TYR A 51 -13.39 9.05 -8.40
N VAL A 52 -13.52 7.91 -9.07
CA VAL A 52 -12.89 6.65 -8.70
C VAL A 52 -12.00 6.19 -9.85
N ASP A 53 -10.74 5.90 -9.55
CA ASP A 53 -9.75 5.42 -10.51
C ASP A 53 -8.80 4.50 -9.75
N ASP A 54 -8.96 3.19 -9.94
CA ASP A 54 -8.18 2.20 -9.18
C ASP A 54 -6.68 2.27 -9.47
N ALA A 55 -6.28 2.66 -10.68
CA ALA A 55 -4.87 2.84 -10.99
C ALA A 55 -4.29 4.03 -10.22
N ARG A 56 -5.01 5.13 -10.18
CA ARG A 56 -4.62 6.31 -9.41
C ARG A 56 -4.56 6.00 -7.91
N TYR A 57 -5.56 5.26 -7.41
CA TYR A 57 -5.59 4.81 -6.02
C TYR A 57 -4.35 3.96 -5.70
N ALA A 58 -4.04 3.00 -6.56
CA ALA A 58 -2.92 2.10 -6.35
C ALA A 58 -1.58 2.86 -6.29
N ARG A 59 -1.39 3.85 -7.17
CA ARG A 59 -0.17 4.66 -7.17
C ARG A 59 -0.02 5.47 -5.88
N ALA A 60 -1.09 6.12 -5.46
CA ALA A 60 -1.08 6.92 -4.22
C ALA A 60 -0.85 6.04 -3.00
N PHE A 61 -1.54 4.89 -2.93
CA PHE A 61 -1.39 3.93 -1.85
C PHE A 61 0.05 3.41 -1.77
N ALA A 62 0.60 2.98 -2.89
CA ALA A 62 1.95 2.43 -2.94
C ALA A 62 3.00 3.46 -2.50
N ARG A 63 2.86 4.70 -2.97
CA ARG A 63 3.78 5.78 -2.60
C ARG A 63 3.73 6.06 -1.09
N ASP A 64 2.54 6.22 -0.56
CA ASP A 64 2.38 6.53 0.86
C ASP A 64 2.91 5.41 1.75
N LYS A 65 2.59 4.16 1.40
CA LYS A 65 3.06 3.01 2.19
C LYS A 65 4.56 2.81 2.11
N ALA A 66 5.16 3.02 0.94
CA ALA A 66 6.60 2.89 0.77
C ALA A 66 7.37 4.02 1.47
N HIS A 67 6.94 5.26 1.28
CA HIS A 67 7.70 6.43 1.75
C HIS A 67 7.37 6.82 3.19
N LEU A 68 6.11 6.73 3.59
CA LEU A 68 5.69 7.16 4.92
C LEU A 68 5.61 6.00 5.92
N ALA A 69 4.97 4.90 5.54
CA ALA A 69 4.79 3.77 6.45
C ALA A 69 5.97 2.81 6.46
N GLY A 70 6.88 2.90 5.52
CA GLY A 70 8.04 2.01 5.47
C GLY A 70 7.70 0.57 5.11
N TRP A 71 6.72 0.37 4.22
CA TRP A 71 6.35 -0.95 3.73
C TRP A 71 7.18 -1.33 2.51
N GLY A 72 7.51 -2.62 2.39
CA GLY A 72 8.12 -3.15 1.18
C GLY A 72 7.08 -3.53 0.14
N SER A 73 7.54 -3.79 -1.07
CA SER A 73 6.68 -4.05 -2.23
C SER A 73 5.74 -5.24 -2.05
N ARG A 74 6.18 -6.30 -1.37
CA ARG A 74 5.34 -7.48 -1.17
C ARG A 74 4.12 -7.19 -0.30
N LYS A 75 4.30 -6.42 0.76
CA LYS A 75 3.21 -6.04 1.66
C LYS A 75 2.22 -5.12 0.95
N ILE A 76 2.75 -4.16 0.17
CA ILE A 76 1.92 -3.24 -0.62
C ILE A 76 1.11 -4.03 -1.66
N ALA A 77 1.77 -4.93 -2.38
CA ALA A 77 1.11 -5.75 -3.40
C ALA A 77 -0.02 -6.60 -2.80
N TYR A 78 0.23 -7.22 -1.66
CA TYR A 78 -0.78 -8.02 -0.97
C TYR A 78 -1.99 -7.18 -0.57
N ALA A 79 -1.74 -6.00 0.00
CA ALA A 79 -2.82 -5.11 0.43
C ALA A 79 -3.66 -4.62 -0.75
N LEU A 80 -3.04 -4.27 -1.87
CA LEU A 80 -3.75 -3.83 -3.06
C LEU A 80 -4.54 -4.98 -3.70
N ALA A 81 -3.96 -6.17 -3.76
CA ALA A 81 -4.66 -7.36 -4.26
C ALA A 81 -5.89 -7.68 -3.40
N SER A 82 -5.78 -7.53 -2.08
CA SER A 82 -6.89 -7.73 -1.15
C SER A 82 -8.05 -6.75 -1.38
N LYS A 83 -7.76 -5.61 -2.00
CA LYS A 83 -8.78 -4.62 -2.37
C LYS A 83 -9.34 -4.83 -3.76
N GLY A 84 -8.98 -5.94 -4.40
CA GLY A 84 -9.46 -6.27 -5.74
C GLY A 84 -8.77 -5.53 -6.87
N ILE A 85 -7.65 -4.89 -6.63
CA ILE A 85 -6.88 -4.21 -7.68
C ILE A 85 -6.22 -5.27 -8.57
N PRO A 86 -6.38 -5.19 -9.89
CA PRO A 86 -5.78 -6.18 -10.80
C PRO A 86 -4.25 -6.25 -10.69
N ALA A 87 -3.69 -7.43 -10.86
CA ALA A 87 -2.25 -7.67 -10.72
C ALA A 87 -1.40 -6.74 -11.60
N GLU A 88 -1.83 -6.47 -12.82
CA GLU A 88 -1.11 -5.58 -13.74
C GLU A 88 -1.07 -4.14 -13.22
N THR A 89 -2.20 -3.67 -12.68
CA THR A 89 -2.30 -2.34 -12.08
C THR A 89 -1.39 -2.22 -10.86
N VAL A 90 -1.34 -3.28 -10.02
CA VAL A 90 -0.45 -3.34 -8.86
C VAL A 90 1.01 -3.24 -9.32
N LYS A 91 1.38 -4.01 -10.31
CA LYS A 91 2.73 -4.03 -10.85
C LYS A 91 3.17 -2.65 -11.36
N GLU A 92 2.30 -1.98 -12.09
CA GLU A 92 2.58 -0.63 -12.60
C GLU A 92 2.75 0.37 -11.47
N ALA A 93 1.88 0.31 -10.45
CA ALA A 93 1.97 1.19 -9.30
C ALA A 93 3.28 1.00 -8.54
N LEU A 94 3.70 -0.26 -8.35
CA LEU A 94 4.95 -0.56 -7.67
C LEU A 94 6.17 -0.10 -8.46
N SER A 95 6.14 -0.23 -9.78
CA SER A 95 7.27 0.19 -10.62
C SER A 95 7.50 1.70 -10.54
N GLU A 96 6.45 2.49 -10.33
CA GLU A 96 6.56 3.95 -10.18
C GLU A 96 7.15 4.36 -8.84
N VAL A 97 7.10 3.49 -7.82
CA VAL A 97 7.60 3.80 -6.46
C VAL A 97 8.98 3.24 -6.19
N GLU A 98 9.51 2.40 -7.07
CA GLU A 98 10.88 1.86 -6.94
C GLU A 98 11.88 2.96 -7.31
N ASP A 99 12.24 3.78 -6.33
CA ASP A 99 13.15 4.90 -6.49
C ASP A 99 14.14 4.96 -5.32
N GLY A 100 15.04 5.94 -5.36
CA GLY A 100 16.05 6.14 -4.32
C GLY A 100 15.44 6.45 -2.96
N GLU A 101 14.28 7.07 -2.92
CA GLU A 101 13.60 7.40 -1.67
C GLU A 101 13.06 6.15 -0.97
N SER A 102 12.47 5.23 -1.72
CA SER A 102 12.01 3.95 -1.19
C SER A 102 13.16 3.13 -0.62
N THR A 103 14.28 3.09 -1.33
CA THR A 103 15.49 2.41 -0.87
C THR A 103 16.03 3.03 0.40
N ARG A 104 16.08 4.35 0.45
CA ARG A 104 16.53 5.07 1.64
C ARG A 104 15.63 4.79 2.85
N ARG A 105 14.33 4.80 2.63
CA ARG A 105 13.35 4.49 3.69
C ARG A 105 13.54 3.07 4.23
N MET A 106 13.73 2.11 3.35
CA MET A 106 14.02 0.72 3.74
C MET A 106 15.28 0.65 4.60
N GLU A 107 16.36 1.29 4.16
CA GLU A 107 17.61 1.30 4.92
C GLU A 107 17.44 1.92 6.30
N GLU A 108 16.71 3.02 6.40
CA GLU A 108 16.41 3.67 7.69
C GLU A 108 15.65 2.73 8.62
N VAL A 109 14.64 2.04 8.10
CA VAL A 109 13.81 1.10 8.87
C VAL A 109 14.68 -0.05 9.39
N ILE A 110 15.51 -0.63 8.54
CA ILE A 110 16.37 -1.76 8.92
C ILE A 110 17.43 -1.33 9.92
N ARG A 111 18.08 -0.20 9.69
CA ARG A 111 19.10 0.34 10.63
C ARG A 111 18.50 0.65 11.99
N GLY A 112 17.30 1.23 12.00
CA GLY A 112 16.60 1.52 13.26
C GLY A 112 16.33 0.26 14.06
N LYS A 113 15.87 -0.79 13.39
CA LYS A 113 15.62 -2.09 14.05
C LYS A 113 16.92 -2.73 14.52
N TRP A 114 17.97 -2.66 13.71
CA TRP A 114 19.29 -3.19 14.07
C TRP A 114 19.79 -2.60 15.38
N ARG A 115 19.64 -1.30 15.56
CA ARG A 115 20.08 -0.60 16.76
C ARG A 115 19.19 -0.89 17.97
N SER A 116 17.88 -1.06 17.75
CA SER A 116 16.90 -1.17 18.86
C SER A 116 16.62 -2.60 19.29
N VAL A 117 16.91 -3.60 18.47
CA VAL A 117 16.59 -4.99 18.77
C VAL A 117 17.51 -5.51 19.88
N LYS A 118 16.90 -6.24 20.83
CA LYS A 118 17.65 -6.91 21.90
C LYS A 118 18.03 -8.31 21.43
N ALA A 119 19.33 -8.62 21.48
CA ALA A 119 19.85 -9.91 21.04
C ALA A 119 21.09 -10.26 21.84
N ALA A 120 21.20 -11.52 22.23
CA ALA A 120 22.35 -12.02 23.00
C ALA A 120 23.56 -12.30 22.10
N THR A 121 23.31 -12.61 20.80
CA THR A 121 24.38 -12.93 19.85
C THR A 121 24.16 -12.19 18.54
N PRO A 122 25.23 -12.02 17.72
CA PRO A 122 25.08 -11.43 16.38
C PRO A 122 24.11 -12.21 15.49
N GLN A 123 24.09 -13.56 15.60
CA GLN A 123 23.17 -14.39 14.82
C GLN A 123 21.72 -14.13 15.21
N GLU A 124 21.46 -14.03 16.50
CA GLU A 124 20.12 -13.72 17.00
C GLU A 124 19.65 -12.35 16.49
N ARG A 125 20.53 -11.34 16.50
CA ARG A 125 20.23 -10.00 15.97
C ARG A 125 19.86 -10.09 14.49
N ARG A 126 20.66 -10.79 13.72
CA ARG A 126 20.42 -11.00 12.28
C ARG A 126 19.03 -11.60 12.01
N VAL A 127 18.72 -12.69 12.73
CA VAL A 127 17.44 -13.39 12.55
C VAL A 127 16.26 -12.47 12.88
N LYS A 128 16.35 -11.76 13.99
CA LYS A 128 15.28 -10.84 14.42
C LYS A 128 15.07 -9.69 13.42
N VAL A 129 16.15 -9.10 12.94
CA VAL A 129 16.07 -8.00 11.97
C VAL A 129 15.54 -8.50 10.62
N LEU A 130 16.01 -9.65 10.15
CA LEU A 130 15.49 -10.27 8.92
C LEU A 130 13.99 -10.54 9.01
N ARG A 131 13.56 -11.16 10.10
CA ARG A 131 12.14 -11.47 10.31
C ARG A 131 11.30 -10.20 10.31
N PHE A 132 11.76 -9.17 10.98
CA PHE A 132 11.09 -7.88 11.01
C PHE A 132 10.98 -7.27 9.62
N ALA A 133 12.09 -7.23 8.88
CA ALA A 133 12.12 -6.61 7.54
C ALA A 133 11.25 -7.38 6.55
N LEU A 134 11.26 -8.71 6.62
CA LEU A 134 10.40 -9.53 5.76
C LEU A 134 8.92 -9.34 6.09
N SER A 135 8.59 -9.14 7.37
CA SER A 135 7.20 -8.85 7.76
C SER A 135 6.73 -7.49 7.25
N ARG A 136 7.64 -6.56 6.99
CA ARG A 136 7.35 -5.27 6.37
C ARG A 136 7.17 -5.40 4.86
N GLY A 137 7.47 -6.55 4.29
CA GLY A 137 7.31 -6.82 2.87
C GLY A 137 8.53 -6.52 2.01
N TYR A 138 9.68 -6.27 2.60
CA TYR A 138 10.91 -6.02 1.85
C TYR A 138 11.45 -7.30 1.23
N ASP A 139 12.12 -7.16 0.09
CA ASP A 139 12.76 -8.26 -0.62
C ASP A 139 13.96 -8.80 0.15
N TYR A 140 14.05 -10.13 0.24
CA TYR A 140 15.11 -10.79 1.00
C TYR A 140 16.51 -10.37 0.57
N ALA A 141 16.78 -10.35 -0.74
CA ALA A 141 18.11 -9.99 -1.25
C ALA A 141 18.48 -8.55 -0.90
N ALA A 142 17.52 -7.63 -1.01
CA ALA A 142 17.73 -6.23 -0.66
C ALA A 142 18.01 -6.06 0.84
N VAL A 143 17.25 -6.78 1.68
CA VAL A 143 17.45 -6.75 3.14
C VAL A 143 18.83 -7.30 3.51
N MET A 144 19.23 -8.42 2.91
CA MET A 144 20.55 -9.02 3.19
C MET A 144 21.70 -8.09 2.84
N LYS A 145 21.55 -7.31 1.78
CA LYS A 145 22.56 -6.30 1.41
C LYS A 145 22.78 -5.31 2.53
N VAL A 146 21.69 -4.79 3.10
CA VAL A 146 21.76 -3.82 4.20
C VAL A 146 22.30 -4.47 5.47
N VAL A 147 21.80 -5.65 5.83
CA VAL A 147 22.23 -6.38 7.01
C VAL A 147 23.72 -6.70 6.94
N SER A 148 24.20 -7.17 5.79
CA SER A 148 25.61 -7.47 5.60
C SER A 148 26.49 -6.24 5.79
N SER A 149 26.04 -5.08 5.35
CA SER A 149 26.79 -3.83 5.54
C SER A 149 26.82 -3.41 7.01
N LEU A 150 25.79 -3.76 7.79
CA LEU A 150 25.73 -3.46 9.21
C LEU A 150 26.59 -4.42 10.06
N GLU A 151 26.67 -5.69 9.64
CA GLU A 151 27.51 -6.69 10.30
C GLU A 151 29.01 -6.44 10.12
N CYS A 152 29.38 -5.90 8.95
CA CYS A 152 30.75 -5.62 8.60
C CYS A 152 30.90 -4.12 8.27
N PRO A 153 30.89 -3.25 9.28
CA PRO A 153 31.02 -1.81 9.03
C PRO A 153 32.36 -1.48 8.42
N LYS A 154 32.35 -0.62 7.42
CA LYS A 154 33.58 -0.14 6.78
C LYS A 154 34.23 0.90 7.70
N PHE A 155 35.51 0.78 7.86
CA PHE A 155 36.32 1.74 8.59
C PHE A 155 36.56 2.98 7.73
#